data_5254329e2a5af32f042366193ef4c8a6
#
_entry.id   5254329e2a5af32f042366193ef4c8a6
#
_cell.length_a   1.000
_cell.length_b   1.000
_cell.length_c   1.000
_cell.angle_alpha   90.00
_cell.angle_beta   90.00
_cell.angle_gamma   90.00
#
_symmetry.space_group_name_H-M   'P 1'
#
loop_
_entity.id
_entity.type
_entity.pdbx_description
1 polymer ?
#
loop_
_entity_poly.entity_id
_entity_poly.type
_entity_poly.pdbx_seq_one_letter_code
_entity_poly.pdbx_strand_id
1 'polypeptide(L)'
;IDAPYELAYRNNGTSSPARPHTHNALEIYLTMSDLPDVLLDDTVSSVSKGSLIIIPPHHVHQLFNQKLTIYERYVLNINSDWLYTVLGAGSGLMPYADPAFSPAILRLSPTGLTGLCSQMNHYLQLHPQPSLSAYADFFSLLSILDSRIRHGLQASSTGQRSISQSQKNINEVMAFINRHLTEPLTLESIAAEFYLNKDYLGRLFKEHTHATIGHYISVQRANLAQTMLAEGRTVTEVQELLGFSSYAYFFKFFKKMTGISPSQYRKDNAMPLSHSPSPHSKKGTAACV
;
A
#
# COMPACT_ATOMS: atom_id res chain seq x y z
N ILE A 1 -1.79 13.27 -2.60
CA ILE A 1 -1.34 13.60 -3.97
C ILE A 1 -2.28 14.70 -4.47
N ASP A 2 -1.73 15.92 -4.74
CA ASP A 2 -2.54 17.05 -5.25
C ASP A 2 -2.93 16.85 -6.73
N ALA A 3 -2.19 16.00 -7.45
CA ALA A 3 -2.48 15.59 -8.82
C ALA A 3 -3.15 14.20 -8.85
N PRO A 4 -3.93 13.88 -9.90
CA PRO A 4 -4.60 12.57 -10.00
C PRO A 4 -3.62 11.40 -10.11
N TYR A 5 -2.39 11.65 -10.55
CA TYR A 5 -1.31 10.67 -10.60
C TYR A 5 0.06 11.37 -10.59
N GLU A 6 1.09 10.60 -10.23
CA GLU A 6 2.50 11.00 -10.31
C GLU A 6 3.32 9.85 -10.89
N LEU A 7 4.07 10.10 -11.95
CA LEU A 7 5.09 9.17 -12.47
C LEU A 7 6.47 9.75 -12.25
N ALA A 8 7.38 8.99 -11.66
CA ALA A 8 8.75 9.38 -11.41
C ALA A 8 9.73 8.22 -11.69
N TYR A 9 10.90 8.53 -12.23
CA TYR A 9 12.05 7.64 -12.19
C TYR A 9 12.85 7.90 -10.90
N ARG A 10 13.13 6.85 -10.15
CA ARG A 10 13.86 6.92 -8.90
C ARG A 10 15.12 6.08 -8.97
N ASN A 11 16.24 6.75 -8.77
CA ASN A 11 17.54 6.13 -8.53
C ASN A 11 17.90 6.40 -7.07
N ASN A 12 17.68 5.43 -6.21
CA ASN A 12 17.94 5.58 -4.79
C ASN A 12 19.37 5.06 -4.50
N GLY A 13 20.36 5.96 -4.53
CA GLY A 13 21.64 5.73 -3.87
C GLY A 13 21.47 5.82 -2.35
N THR A 14 22.48 5.82 -1.62
CA THR A 14 22.76 5.96 -0.18
C THR A 14 21.70 6.53 0.80
N SER A 15 20.44 6.67 0.46
CA SER A 15 19.40 7.14 1.39
C SER A 15 19.06 6.07 2.43
N SER A 16 18.82 6.51 3.66
CA SER A 16 18.35 5.63 4.75
C SER A 16 17.17 4.79 4.30
N PRO A 17 17.09 3.50 4.76
CA PRO A 17 15.96 2.65 4.41
C PRO A 17 14.64 3.35 4.78
N ALA A 18 13.71 3.37 3.85
CA ALA A 18 12.36 3.84 4.13
C ALA A 18 11.77 3.03 5.30
N ARG A 19 11.03 3.66 6.17
CA ARG A 19 10.25 2.95 7.20
C ARG A 19 9.03 2.31 6.55
N PRO A 20 8.45 1.24 7.15
CA PRO A 20 7.15 0.76 6.74
C PRO A 20 6.16 1.91 6.70
N HIS A 21 5.42 2.05 5.61
CA HIS A 21 4.45 3.14 5.42
C HIS A 21 3.28 2.68 4.55
N THR A 22 2.25 3.48 4.53
CA THR A 22 1.08 3.33 3.66
C THR A 22 0.64 4.69 3.13
N HIS A 23 -0.14 4.69 2.09
CA HIS A 23 -0.78 5.88 1.55
C HIS A 23 -2.09 5.52 0.83
N ASN A 24 -2.96 6.51 0.62
CA ASN A 24 -4.21 6.35 -0.11
C ASN A 24 -3.97 6.55 -1.61
N ALA A 25 -3.23 5.66 -2.23
CA ALA A 25 -3.01 5.63 -3.68
C ALA A 25 -2.67 4.21 -4.12
N LEU A 26 -3.05 3.85 -5.33
CA LEU A 26 -2.48 2.71 -6.03
C LEU A 26 -1.04 3.06 -6.40
N GLU A 27 -0.07 2.28 -5.92
CA GLU A 27 1.33 2.46 -6.27
C GLU A 27 1.84 1.31 -7.12
N ILE A 28 2.55 1.64 -8.19
CA ILE A 28 3.12 0.65 -9.11
C ILE A 28 4.60 0.93 -9.29
N TYR A 29 5.45 -0.09 -9.04
CA TYR A 29 6.87 -0.04 -9.36
C TYR A 29 7.17 -0.87 -10.59
N LEU A 30 7.93 -0.30 -11.53
CA LEU A 30 8.63 -1.06 -12.56
C LEU A 30 10.12 -1.09 -12.21
N THR A 31 10.65 -2.28 -11.92
CA THR A 31 12.02 -2.45 -11.44
C THR A 31 13.02 -2.49 -12.59
N MET A 32 13.99 -1.58 -12.57
CA MET A 32 15.05 -1.47 -13.59
C MET A 32 16.37 -2.11 -13.17
N SER A 33 16.49 -2.46 -11.90
CA SER A 33 17.54 -3.27 -11.29
C SER A 33 16.93 -4.30 -10.35
N ASP A 34 17.73 -5.21 -9.81
CA ASP A 34 17.29 -6.00 -8.66
C ASP A 34 17.02 -5.05 -7.49
N LEU A 35 15.88 -5.21 -6.84
CA LEU A 35 15.56 -4.43 -5.64
C LEU A 35 16.13 -5.10 -4.40
N PRO A 36 16.33 -4.31 -3.33
CA PRO A 36 16.38 -4.87 -1.98
C PRO A 36 15.12 -5.67 -1.68
N ASP A 37 15.15 -6.48 -0.62
CA ASP A 37 13.94 -7.16 -0.18
C ASP A 37 12.80 -6.16 0.06
N VAL A 38 11.60 -6.55 -0.32
CA VAL A 38 10.40 -5.72 -0.27
C VAL A 38 9.43 -6.34 0.72
N LEU A 39 9.00 -5.58 1.72
CA LEU A 39 7.84 -5.90 2.54
C LEU A 39 6.58 -5.46 1.79
N LEU A 40 5.62 -6.36 1.66
CA LEU A 40 4.26 -6.10 1.22
C LEU A 40 3.33 -6.74 2.25
N ASP A 41 2.66 -5.93 3.06
CA ASP A 41 1.84 -6.34 4.22
C ASP A 41 2.57 -7.25 5.21
N ASP A 42 2.40 -8.54 5.05
CA ASP A 42 2.94 -9.60 5.90
C ASP A 42 3.95 -10.49 5.16
N THR A 43 4.36 -10.09 3.94
CA THR A 43 5.25 -10.91 3.11
C THR A 43 6.50 -10.13 2.72
N VAL A 44 7.67 -10.68 3.03
CA VAL A 44 8.94 -10.18 2.52
C VAL A 44 9.35 -10.99 1.30
N SER A 45 9.66 -10.28 0.23
CA SER A 45 9.98 -10.89 -1.06
C SER A 45 11.21 -10.26 -1.69
N SER A 46 12.06 -11.09 -2.31
CA SER A 46 13.15 -10.61 -3.16
C SER A 46 12.61 -10.32 -4.56
N VAL A 47 12.89 -9.14 -5.09
CA VAL A 47 12.36 -8.68 -6.37
C VAL A 47 13.50 -8.42 -7.36
N SER A 48 13.48 -9.14 -8.48
CA SER A 48 14.48 -8.99 -9.53
C SER A 48 14.09 -7.91 -10.54
N LYS A 49 15.09 -7.37 -11.25
CA LYS A 49 14.90 -6.50 -12.41
C LYS A 49 13.81 -7.02 -13.37
N GLY A 50 12.98 -6.14 -13.88
CA GLY A 50 11.89 -6.47 -14.81
C GLY A 50 10.64 -7.01 -14.13
N SER A 51 10.45 -6.72 -12.85
CA SER A 51 9.22 -6.99 -12.13
C SER A 51 8.34 -5.75 -12.07
N LEU A 52 7.04 -5.98 -12.11
CA LEU A 52 6.00 -4.99 -11.83
C LEU A 52 5.46 -5.30 -10.44
N ILE A 53 5.61 -4.38 -9.49
CA ILE A 53 5.04 -4.49 -8.16
C ILE A 53 3.81 -3.60 -8.13
N ILE A 54 2.68 -4.14 -7.70
CA ILE A 54 1.40 -3.43 -7.62
C ILE A 54 0.98 -3.43 -6.17
N ILE A 55 0.81 -2.24 -5.60
CA ILE A 55 0.50 -2.03 -4.17
C ILE A 55 -0.81 -1.26 -4.10
N PRO A 56 -1.92 -1.91 -3.71
CA PRO A 56 -3.20 -1.25 -3.53
C PRO A 56 -3.15 -0.19 -2.41
N PRO A 57 -4.14 0.72 -2.33
CA PRO A 57 -4.22 1.72 -1.26
C PRO A 57 -4.19 1.09 0.13
N HIS A 58 -3.58 1.78 1.09
CA HIS A 58 -3.51 1.40 2.51
C HIS A 58 -2.71 0.13 2.83
N HIS A 59 -2.11 -0.54 1.84
CA HIS A 59 -1.21 -1.66 2.10
C HIS A 59 0.14 -1.20 2.62
N VAL A 60 0.62 -1.88 3.66
CA VAL A 60 1.94 -1.60 4.25
C VAL A 60 3.03 -2.10 3.32
N HIS A 61 3.96 -1.23 3.00
CA HIS A 61 5.10 -1.61 2.19
C HIS A 61 6.39 -0.92 2.61
N GLN A 62 7.51 -1.57 2.30
CA GLN A 62 8.85 -1.06 2.59
C GLN A 62 9.89 -1.70 1.67
N LEU A 63 10.85 -0.92 1.20
CA LEU A 63 12.07 -1.41 0.56
C LEU A 63 13.19 -1.45 1.58
N PHE A 64 13.81 -2.62 1.80
CA PHE A 64 14.86 -2.83 2.79
C PHE A 64 16.26 -2.58 2.20
N ASN A 65 16.64 -1.34 1.94
CA ASN A 65 17.97 -1.02 1.39
C ASN A 65 19.05 -0.89 2.48
N GLN A 66 19.37 -1.97 3.19
CA GLN A 66 20.40 -1.96 4.24
C GLN A 66 21.82 -1.89 3.70
N LYS A 67 22.06 -2.50 2.55
CA LYS A 67 23.39 -2.53 1.93
C LYS A 67 23.70 -1.22 1.21
N LEU A 68 22.80 -0.23 1.27
CA LEU A 68 22.92 1.04 0.55
C LEU A 68 23.27 0.83 -0.92
N THR A 69 22.74 -0.23 -1.52
CA THR A 69 22.92 -0.52 -2.94
C THR A 69 22.11 0.45 -3.78
N ILE A 70 22.66 0.87 -4.88
CA ILE A 70 21.92 1.66 -5.87
C ILE A 70 20.91 0.73 -6.52
N TYR A 71 19.65 1.15 -6.54
CA TYR A 71 18.59 0.45 -7.24
C TYR A 71 17.69 1.45 -7.97
N GLU A 72 17.20 1.02 -9.11
CA GLU A 72 16.51 1.87 -10.06
C GLU A 72 15.09 1.34 -10.31
N ARG A 73 14.13 2.25 -10.32
CA ARG A 73 12.74 1.93 -10.61
C ARG A 73 11.97 3.14 -11.11
N TYR A 74 10.92 2.88 -11.87
CA TYR A 74 9.83 3.83 -12.02
C TYR A 74 8.84 3.62 -10.88
N VAL A 75 8.30 4.73 -10.39
CA VAL A 75 7.25 4.77 -9.38
C VAL A 75 6.08 5.52 -9.99
N LEU A 76 4.93 4.86 -10.05
CA LEU A 76 3.68 5.44 -10.49
C LEU A 76 2.69 5.38 -9.32
N ASN A 77 2.30 6.57 -8.83
CA ASN A 77 1.25 6.73 -7.84
C ASN A 77 -0.01 7.22 -8.53
N ILE A 78 -1.16 6.59 -8.28
CA ILE A 78 -2.44 6.96 -8.86
C ILE A 78 -3.44 7.12 -7.74
N ASN A 79 -4.13 8.27 -7.71
CA ASN A 79 -5.24 8.48 -6.80
C ASN A 79 -6.37 7.48 -7.12
N SER A 80 -6.80 6.71 -6.13
CA SER A 80 -7.77 5.62 -6.33
C SER A 80 -9.14 6.14 -6.74
N ASP A 81 -9.61 7.24 -6.14
CA ASP A 81 -10.91 7.82 -6.47
C ASP A 81 -10.94 8.31 -7.93
N TRP A 82 -9.84 8.92 -8.36
CA TRP A 82 -9.70 9.32 -9.77
C TRP A 82 -9.68 8.10 -10.69
N LEU A 83 -8.96 7.04 -10.32
CA LEU A 83 -8.89 5.81 -11.12
C LEU A 83 -10.29 5.18 -11.31
N TYR A 84 -11.12 5.16 -10.25
CA TYR A 84 -12.52 4.71 -10.33
C TYR A 84 -13.37 5.54 -11.30
N THR A 85 -13.06 6.83 -11.46
CA THR A 85 -13.82 7.69 -12.37
C THR A 85 -13.47 7.48 -13.84
N VAL A 86 -12.27 6.99 -14.15
CA VAL A 86 -11.75 6.91 -15.54
C VAL A 86 -11.67 5.49 -16.09
N LEU A 87 -11.65 4.47 -15.24
CA LEU A 87 -11.57 3.07 -15.66
C LEU A 87 -12.90 2.34 -15.44
N GLY A 88 -13.28 1.53 -16.43
CA GLY A 88 -14.43 0.63 -16.30
C GLY A 88 -14.11 -0.65 -15.52
N ALA A 89 -15.15 -1.31 -15.03
CA ALA A 89 -15.05 -2.55 -14.24
C ALA A 89 -14.30 -3.72 -14.94
N GLY A 90 -14.14 -3.64 -16.26
CA GLY A 90 -13.37 -4.63 -17.04
C GLY A 90 -11.85 -4.39 -17.07
N SER A 91 -11.34 -3.32 -16.45
CA SER A 91 -9.90 -3.06 -16.36
C SER A 91 -9.20 -4.02 -15.42
N GLY A 92 -8.00 -4.50 -15.76
CA GLY A 92 -7.16 -5.31 -14.88
C GLY A 92 -6.52 -4.51 -13.73
N LEU A 93 -6.53 -3.16 -13.82
CA LEU A 93 -6.07 -2.27 -12.76
C LEU A 93 -7.14 -2.03 -11.70
N MET A 94 -8.43 -2.12 -12.05
CA MET A 94 -9.54 -1.81 -11.15
C MET A 94 -9.53 -2.59 -9.85
N PRO A 95 -9.26 -3.91 -9.82
CA PRO A 95 -9.18 -4.65 -8.57
C PRO A 95 -8.15 -4.05 -7.60
N TYR A 96 -7.02 -3.59 -8.13
CA TYR A 96 -5.95 -3.01 -7.32
C TYR A 96 -6.21 -1.57 -6.84
N ALA A 97 -7.26 -0.92 -7.31
CA ALA A 97 -7.72 0.34 -6.71
C ALA A 97 -8.47 0.12 -5.39
N ASP A 98 -8.92 -1.10 -5.12
CA ASP A 98 -9.62 -1.49 -3.89
C ASP A 98 -8.61 -1.94 -2.82
N PRO A 99 -8.62 -1.34 -1.61
CA PRO A 99 -7.75 -1.75 -0.51
C PRO A 99 -8.00 -3.19 -0.02
N ALA A 100 -9.10 -3.84 -0.39
CA ALA A 100 -9.33 -5.24 -0.10
C ALA A 100 -8.52 -6.20 -0.99
N PHE A 101 -7.90 -5.70 -2.06
CA PHE A 101 -7.11 -6.51 -2.98
C PHE A 101 -5.65 -6.62 -2.50
N SER A 102 -5.08 -7.80 -2.55
CA SER A 102 -3.69 -8.01 -2.09
C SER A 102 -2.66 -7.46 -3.07
N PRO A 103 -1.51 -6.95 -2.59
CA PRO A 103 -0.38 -6.59 -3.44
C PRO A 103 0.08 -7.74 -4.34
N ALA A 104 0.63 -7.41 -5.50
CA ALA A 104 1.10 -8.39 -6.46
C ALA A 104 2.50 -8.06 -7.01
N ILE A 105 3.28 -9.10 -7.29
CA ILE A 105 4.55 -8.99 -8.01
C ILE A 105 4.45 -9.82 -9.29
N LEU A 106 4.50 -9.14 -10.43
CA LEU A 106 4.41 -9.76 -11.75
C LEU A 106 5.76 -9.69 -12.47
N ARG A 107 6.20 -10.79 -13.06
CA ARG A 107 7.40 -10.81 -13.88
C ARG A 107 7.06 -10.45 -15.32
N LEU A 108 7.72 -9.44 -15.87
CA LEU A 108 7.57 -9.06 -17.26
C LEU A 108 8.50 -9.88 -18.18
N SER A 109 8.05 -10.12 -19.40
CA SER A 109 8.95 -10.59 -20.47
C SER A 109 9.97 -9.50 -20.82
N PRO A 110 11.13 -9.82 -21.40
CA PRO A 110 12.10 -8.82 -21.83
C PRO A 110 11.50 -7.75 -22.76
N THR A 111 10.66 -8.15 -23.70
CA THR A 111 9.94 -7.23 -24.61
C THR A 111 8.92 -6.39 -23.88
N GLY A 112 8.22 -6.96 -22.87
CA GLY A 112 7.29 -6.25 -22.01
C GLY A 112 7.97 -5.17 -21.18
N LEU A 113 9.12 -5.49 -20.59
CA LEU A 113 9.93 -4.55 -19.83
C LEU A 113 10.41 -3.40 -20.72
N THR A 114 11.03 -3.70 -21.87
CA THR A 114 11.55 -2.67 -22.80
C THR A 114 10.43 -1.75 -23.29
N GLY A 115 9.28 -2.31 -23.67
CA GLY A 115 8.15 -1.51 -24.15
C GLY A 115 7.60 -0.58 -23.08
N LEU A 116 7.40 -1.08 -21.87
CA LEU A 116 6.87 -0.27 -20.76
C LEU A 116 7.87 0.81 -20.32
N CYS A 117 9.16 0.46 -20.22
CA CYS A 117 10.23 1.40 -19.93
C CYS A 117 10.30 2.54 -20.96
N SER A 118 10.21 2.21 -22.26
CA SER A 118 10.20 3.21 -23.35
C SER A 118 9.02 4.18 -23.20
N GLN A 119 7.83 3.69 -22.90
CA GLN A 119 6.64 4.53 -22.72
C GLN A 119 6.74 5.44 -21.49
N MET A 120 7.23 4.90 -20.36
CA MET A 120 7.43 5.70 -19.15
C MET A 120 8.48 6.79 -19.35
N ASN A 121 9.59 6.47 -20.03
CA ASN A 121 10.61 7.46 -20.39
C ASN A 121 10.06 8.54 -21.32
N HIS A 122 9.35 8.13 -22.37
CA HIS A 122 8.74 9.06 -23.32
C HIS A 122 7.80 10.04 -22.61
N TYR A 123 6.95 9.51 -21.73
CA TYR A 123 6.06 10.34 -20.90
C TYR A 123 6.83 11.37 -20.06
N LEU A 124 7.87 10.93 -19.33
CA LEU A 124 8.66 11.80 -18.45
C LEU A 124 9.44 12.88 -19.22
N GLN A 125 9.87 12.60 -20.44
CA GLN A 125 10.59 13.56 -21.27
C GLN A 125 9.69 14.63 -21.90
N LEU A 126 8.48 14.26 -22.31
CA LEU A 126 7.56 15.15 -23.02
C LEU A 126 6.65 15.96 -22.10
N HIS A 127 6.39 15.47 -20.90
CA HIS A 127 5.37 16.04 -20.02
C HIS A 127 5.92 16.46 -18.65
N PRO A 128 6.79 17.50 -18.59
CA PRO A 128 7.27 18.02 -17.31
C PRO A 128 6.16 18.74 -16.53
N GLN A 129 5.05 19.08 -17.18
CA GLN A 129 3.88 19.76 -16.60
C GLN A 129 2.59 19.07 -17.07
N PRO A 130 1.53 19.08 -16.25
CA PRO A 130 0.21 18.57 -16.65
C PRO A 130 -0.33 19.32 -17.89
N SER A 131 -0.82 18.58 -18.87
CA SER A 131 -1.44 19.10 -20.09
C SER A 131 -2.45 18.08 -20.64
N LEU A 132 -3.30 18.48 -21.58
CA LEU A 132 -4.22 17.55 -22.23
C LEU A 132 -3.49 16.41 -22.94
N SER A 133 -2.35 16.71 -23.60
CA SER A 133 -1.50 15.68 -24.22
C SER A 133 -0.89 14.75 -23.19
N ALA A 134 -0.48 15.27 -22.02
CA ALA A 134 0.03 14.45 -20.92
C ALA A 134 -1.03 13.44 -20.44
N TYR A 135 -2.28 13.85 -20.34
CA TYR A 135 -3.37 12.91 -19.98
C TYR A 135 -3.58 11.85 -21.06
N ALA A 136 -3.56 12.23 -22.35
CA ALA A 136 -3.71 11.27 -23.45
C ALA A 136 -2.60 10.20 -23.45
N ASP A 137 -1.35 10.62 -23.29
CA ASP A 137 -0.21 9.70 -23.23
C ASP A 137 -0.24 8.87 -21.93
N PHE A 138 -0.70 9.44 -20.84
CA PHE A 138 -0.90 8.70 -19.59
C PHE A 138 -1.98 7.62 -19.71
N PHE A 139 -3.10 7.89 -20.38
CA PHE A 139 -4.11 6.87 -20.68
C PHE A 139 -3.57 5.75 -21.58
N SER A 140 -2.70 6.09 -22.53
CA SER A 140 -2.00 5.09 -23.35
C SER A 140 -1.11 4.21 -22.49
N LEU A 141 -0.35 4.80 -21.55
CA LEU A 141 0.46 4.07 -20.58
C LEU A 141 -0.40 3.16 -19.68
N LEU A 142 -1.53 3.66 -19.17
CA LEU A 142 -2.47 2.85 -18.35
C LEU A 142 -3.03 1.67 -19.14
N SER A 143 -3.34 1.84 -20.43
CA SER A 143 -3.81 0.75 -21.30
C SER A 143 -2.77 -0.35 -21.46
N ILE A 144 -1.49 0.02 -21.59
CA ILE A 144 -0.39 -0.94 -21.67
C ILE A 144 -0.22 -1.67 -20.32
N LEU A 145 -0.24 -0.94 -19.21
CA LEU A 145 -0.18 -1.52 -17.86
C LEU A 145 -1.32 -2.51 -17.63
N ASP A 146 -2.55 -2.11 -17.94
CA ASP A 146 -3.74 -2.94 -17.83
C ASP A 146 -3.59 -4.26 -18.60
N SER A 147 -3.15 -4.19 -19.85
CA SER A 147 -2.88 -5.37 -20.67
C SER A 147 -1.81 -6.29 -20.04
N ARG A 148 -0.71 -5.70 -19.54
CA ARG A 148 0.38 -6.47 -18.91
C ARG A 148 -0.06 -7.17 -17.63
N ILE A 149 -0.85 -6.49 -16.81
CA ILE A 149 -1.40 -7.06 -15.57
C ILE A 149 -2.33 -8.23 -15.88
N ARG A 150 -3.26 -8.08 -16.83
CA ARG A 150 -4.14 -9.19 -17.24
C ARG A 150 -3.36 -10.42 -17.71
N HIS A 151 -2.37 -10.21 -18.56
CA HIS A 151 -1.54 -11.33 -19.06
C HIS A 151 -0.62 -11.90 -17.98
N GLY A 152 -0.07 -11.05 -17.09
CA GLY A 152 0.81 -11.47 -16.01
C GLY A 152 0.10 -12.35 -14.98
N LEU A 153 -1.14 -12.02 -14.63
CA LEU A 153 -1.96 -12.83 -13.71
C LEU A 153 -2.25 -14.24 -14.26
N GLN A 154 -2.41 -14.37 -15.58
CA GLN A 154 -2.60 -15.67 -16.23
C GLN A 154 -1.32 -16.53 -16.25
N ALA A 155 -0.13 -15.90 -16.24
CA ALA A 155 1.17 -16.57 -16.29
C ALA A 155 1.77 -16.87 -14.91
N SER A 156 1.30 -16.24 -13.85
CA SER A 156 1.91 -16.31 -12.51
C SER A 156 1.70 -17.61 -11.74
N SER A 157 1.04 -18.61 -12.33
CA SER A 157 0.91 -19.95 -11.74
C SER A 157 2.20 -20.78 -11.76
N THR A 158 3.34 -20.29 -12.29
CA THR A 158 4.51 -21.14 -12.55
C THR A 158 5.90 -20.54 -12.22
N GLY A 159 6.02 -19.56 -11.34
CA GLY A 159 7.33 -18.93 -11.12
C GLY A 159 7.65 -18.43 -9.72
N GLN A 160 7.23 -19.09 -8.66
CA GLN A 160 7.70 -18.74 -7.31
C GLN A 160 9.14 -19.22 -7.10
N ARG A 161 10.09 -18.28 -6.87
CA ARG A 161 11.37 -18.63 -6.23
C ARG A 161 11.07 -19.35 -4.91
N SER A 162 11.80 -20.42 -4.60
CA SER A 162 11.63 -21.12 -3.34
C SER A 162 11.99 -20.18 -2.17
N ILE A 163 10.97 -19.75 -1.46
CA ILE A 163 11.10 -18.95 -0.24
C ILE A 163 11.74 -19.86 0.82
N SER A 164 12.76 -19.37 1.54
CA SER A 164 13.40 -20.15 2.60
C SER A 164 12.39 -20.50 3.71
N GLN A 165 12.62 -21.59 4.45
CA GLN A 165 11.73 -21.97 5.55
C GLN A 165 11.66 -20.87 6.64
N SER A 166 12.78 -20.21 6.94
CA SER A 166 12.81 -19.08 7.87
C SER A 166 11.97 -17.90 7.40
N GLN A 167 11.99 -17.59 6.12
CA GLN A 167 11.16 -16.55 5.54
C GLN A 167 9.65 -16.89 5.64
N LYS A 168 9.29 -18.16 5.39
CA LYS A 168 7.89 -18.61 5.55
C LYS A 168 7.42 -18.44 6.99
N ASN A 169 8.25 -18.85 7.95
CA ASN A 169 7.94 -18.71 9.37
C ASN A 169 7.72 -17.23 9.76
N ILE A 170 8.55 -16.31 9.26
CA ILE A 170 8.38 -14.88 9.53
C ILE A 170 7.12 -14.32 8.87
N ASN A 171 6.79 -14.72 7.65
CA ASN A 171 5.55 -14.34 7.00
C ASN A 171 4.31 -14.81 7.80
N GLU A 172 4.34 -16.04 8.33
CA GLU A 172 3.29 -16.56 9.21
C GLU A 172 3.16 -15.75 10.52
N VAL A 173 4.30 -15.36 11.11
CA VAL A 173 4.31 -14.47 12.29
C VAL A 173 3.70 -13.10 11.97
N MET A 174 4.03 -12.51 10.83
CA MET A 174 3.47 -11.22 10.42
C MET A 174 1.96 -11.32 10.16
N ALA A 175 1.52 -12.38 9.47
CA ALA A 175 0.09 -12.65 9.24
C ALA A 175 -0.67 -12.86 10.56
N PHE A 176 -0.07 -13.52 11.55
CA PHE A 176 -0.64 -13.66 12.89
C PHE A 176 -0.79 -12.29 13.57
N ILE A 177 0.27 -11.47 13.58
CA ILE A 177 0.24 -10.12 14.16
C ILE A 177 -0.88 -9.29 13.54
N ASN A 178 -0.99 -9.28 12.22
CA ASN A 178 -1.98 -8.47 11.50
C ASN A 178 -3.43 -8.88 11.82
N ARG A 179 -3.68 -10.16 12.07
CA ARG A 179 -5.00 -10.65 12.49
C ARG A 179 -5.38 -10.30 13.94
N HIS A 180 -4.38 -10.03 14.81
CA HIS A 180 -4.57 -9.83 16.25
C HIS A 180 -4.19 -8.42 16.72
N LEU A 181 -4.18 -7.41 15.81
CA LEU A 181 -3.74 -6.04 16.13
C LEU A 181 -4.56 -5.36 17.24
N THR A 182 -5.80 -5.76 17.43
CA THR A 182 -6.70 -5.24 18.46
C THR A 182 -6.48 -5.89 19.84
N GLU A 183 -5.70 -6.96 19.90
CA GLU A 183 -5.41 -7.72 21.11
C GLU A 183 -4.08 -7.30 21.74
N PRO A 184 -3.85 -7.62 23.04
CA PRO A 184 -2.53 -7.44 23.64
C PRO A 184 -1.50 -8.36 22.97
N LEU A 185 -0.59 -7.78 22.22
CA LEU A 185 0.52 -8.49 21.56
C LEU A 185 1.85 -8.13 22.22
N THR A 186 2.57 -9.14 22.67
CA THR A 186 3.95 -9.03 23.17
C THR A 186 4.87 -10.01 22.42
N LEU A 187 6.16 -9.75 22.43
CA LEU A 187 7.13 -10.68 21.85
C LEU A 187 7.02 -12.08 22.47
N GLU A 188 6.76 -12.13 23.78
CA GLU A 188 6.58 -13.36 24.54
C GLU A 188 5.33 -14.14 24.09
N SER A 189 4.18 -13.46 23.96
CA SER A 189 2.93 -14.13 23.54
C SER A 189 3.03 -14.65 22.11
N ILE A 190 3.65 -13.89 21.22
CA ILE A 190 3.86 -14.31 19.83
C ILE A 190 4.83 -15.49 19.75
N ALA A 191 5.94 -15.44 20.49
CA ALA A 191 6.90 -16.52 20.51
C ALA A 191 6.28 -17.83 21.04
N ALA A 192 5.43 -17.74 22.06
CA ALA A 192 4.69 -18.89 22.61
C ALA A 192 3.76 -19.51 21.57
N GLU A 193 3.03 -18.70 20.79
CA GLU A 193 2.13 -19.16 19.73
C GLU A 193 2.85 -20.01 18.67
N PHE A 194 4.07 -19.61 18.31
CA PHE A 194 4.88 -20.29 17.31
C PHE A 194 5.86 -21.33 17.90
N TYR A 195 5.77 -21.62 19.20
CA TYR A 195 6.67 -22.55 19.90
C TYR A 195 8.16 -22.17 19.73
N LEU A 196 8.46 -20.86 19.67
CA LEU A 196 9.80 -20.33 19.50
C LEU A 196 10.33 -19.67 20.78
N ASN A 197 11.66 -19.67 20.93
CA ASN A 197 12.29 -18.83 21.93
C ASN A 197 12.16 -17.35 21.50
N LYS A 198 11.80 -16.44 22.44
CA LYS A 198 11.55 -15.03 22.15
C LYS A 198 12.76 -14.30 21.57
N ASP A 199 13.96 -14.60 22.07
CA ASP A 199 15.18 -13.95 21.61
C ASP A 199 15.55 -14.42 20.20
N TYR A 200 15.32 -15.70 19.90
CA TYR A 200 15.46 -16.25 18.56
C TYR A 200 14.45 -15.61 17.60
N LEU A 201 13.17 -15.55 17.98
CA LEU A 201 12.14 -14.93 17.16
C LEU A 201 12.45 -13.45 16.91
N GLY A 202 12.82 -12.69 17.94
CA GLY A 202 13.15 -11.27 17.82
C GLY A 202 14.33 -11.00 16.88
N ARG A 203 15.37 -11.84 16.95
CA ARG A 203 16.53 -11.77 16.06
C ARG A 203 16.14 -12.14 14.62
N LEU A 204 15.46 -13.26 14.43
CA LEU A 204 15.03 -13.75 13.12
C LEU A 204 14.08 -12.75 12.42
N PHE A 205 13.12 -12.21 13.16
CA PHE A 205 12.20 -11.20 12.65
C PHE A 205 12.97 -9.94 12.21
N LYS A 206 13.90 -9.46 13.05
CA LYS A 206 14.73 -8.29 12.72
C LYS A 206 15.66 -8.55 11.53
N GLU A 207 16.18 -9.76 11.38
CA GLU A 207 17.02 -10.16 10.24
C GLU A 207 16.24 -10.09 8.92
N HIS A 208 14.99 -10.57 8.92
CA HIS A 208 14.17 -10.63 7.71
C HIS A 208 13.39 -9.33 7.42
N THR A 209 12.93 -8.62 8.45
CA THR A 209 12.09 -7.41 8.30
C THR A 209 12.83 -6.11 8.59
N HIS A 210 14.05 -6.21 9.12
CA HIS A 210 14.89 -5.09 9.54
C HIS A 210 14.25 -4.17 10.61
N ALA A 211 13.13 -4.61 11.18
CA ALA A 211 12.41 -3.93 12.24
C ALA A 211 12.24 -4.85 13.44
N THR A 212 12.04 -4.30 14.62
CA THR A 212 11.62 -5.10 15.77
C THR A 212 10.12 -5.44 15.64
N ILE A 213 9.69 -6.57 16.20
CA ILE A 213 8.26 -6.95 16.27
C ILE A 213 7.41 -5.83 16.89
N GLY A 214 7.86 -5.21 17.99
CA GLY A 214 7.14 -4.10 18.63
C GLY A 214 6.99 -2.86 17.72
N HIS A 215 8.03 -2.57 16.90
CA HIS A 215 7.92 -1.50 15.92
C HIS A 215 6.93 -1.86 14.80
N TYR A 216 7.00 -3.08 14.29
CA TYR A 216 6.06 -3.58 13.27
C TYR A 216 4.62 -3.49 13.75
N ILE A 217 4.30 -4.00 14.96
CA ILE A 217 2.97 -3.89 15.59
C ILE A 217 2.53 -2.41 15.67
N SER A 218 3.45 -1.51 16.09
CA SER A 218 3.14 -0.08 16.19
C SER A 218 2.77 0.54 14.84
N VAL A 219 3.50 0.20 13.79
CA VAL A 219 3.18 0.68 12.42
C VAL A 219 1.83 0.16 11.99
N GLN A 220 1.58 -1.14 12.12
CA GLN A 220 0.30 -1.76 11.71
C GLN A 220 -0.91 -1.19 12.49
N ARG A 221 -0.76 -0.97 13.80
CA ARG A 221 -1.80 -0.31 14.61
C ARG A 221 -2.06 1.13 14.19
N ALA A 222 -1.01 1.88 13.83
CA ALA A 222 -1.18 3.25 13.33
C ALA A 222 -1.94 3.27 12.00
N ASN A 223 -1.62 2.33 11.09
CA ASN A 223 -2.30 2.19 9.81
C ASN A 223 -3.77 1.80 9.98
N LEU A 224 -4.05 0.80 10.84
CA LEU A 224 -5.43 0.40 11.16
C LEU A 224 -6.22 1.57 11.78
N ALA A 225 -5.57 2.38 12.65
CA ALA A 225 -6.18 3.58 13.19
C ALA A 225 -6.51 4.62 12.11
N GLN A 226 -5.61 4.82 11.14
CA GLN A 226 -5.83 5.73 10.02
C GLN A 226 -7.03 5.29 9.16
N THR A 227 -7.12 4.02 8.83
CA THR A 227 -8.26 3.44 8.10
C THR A 227 -9.58 3.66 8.84
N MET A 228 -9.64 3.30 10.13
CA MET A 228 -10.85 3.48 10.94
C MET A 228 -11.28 4.95 11.06
N LEU A 229 -10.33 5.88 11.18
CA LEU A 229 -10.61 7.33 11.24
C LEU A 229 -11.10 7.87 9.89
N ALA A 230 -10.57 7.39 8.78
CA ALA A 230 -11.00 7.75 7.43
C ALA A 230 -12.42 7.21 7.13
N GLU A 231 -12.77 6.03 7.66
CA GLU A 231 -14.13 5.45 7.64
C GLU A 231 -15.15 6.23 8.49
N GLY A 232 -14.71 7.29 9.19
CA GLY A 232 -15.57 8.18 9.96
C GLY A 232 -15.73 7.80 11.45
N ARG A 233 -15.06 6.76 11.95
CA ARG A 233 -15.09 6.41 13.39
C ARG A 233 -14.54 7.54 14.23
N THR A 234 -15.04 7.68 15.45
CA THR A 234 -14.53 8.68 16.39
C THR A 234 -13.17 8.27 16.94
N VAL A 235 -12.39 9.24 17.39
CA VAL A 235 -11.08 8.99 17.99
C VAL A 235 -11.16 8.09 19.21
N THR A 236 -12.23 8.21 20.01
CA THR A 236 -12.48 7.37 21.19
C THR A 236 -12.79 5.94 20.81
N GLU A 237 -13.67 5.72 19.84
CA GLU A 237 -13.97 4.37 19.33
C GLU A 237 -12.70 3.68 18.80
N VAL A 238 -11.87 4.38 18.03
CA VAL A 238 -10.61 3.82 17.51
C VAL A 238 -9.64 3.48 18.65
N GLN A 239 -9.53 4.35 19.64
CA GLN A 239 -8.70 4.11 20.83
C GLN A 239 -9.13 2.84 21.57
N GLU A 240 -10.44 2.66 21.80
CA GLU A 240 -11.02 1.50 22.49
C GLU A 240 -10.82 0.22 21.68
N LEU A 241 -11.15 0.24 20.38
CA LEU A 241 -11.02 -0.91 19.48
C LEU A 241 -9.57 -1.40 19.36
N LEU A 242 -8.60 -0.51 19.38
CA LEU A 242 -7.19 -0.86 19.34
C LEU A 242 -6.58 -1.21 20.71
N GLY A 243 -7.40 -1.24 21.76
CA GLY A 243 -6.98 -1.66 23.10
C GLY A 243 -6.02 -0.69 23.81
N PHE A 244 -6.03 0.60 23.45
CA PHE A 244 -5.22 1.59 24.16
C PHE A 244 -5.87 1.95 25.50
N SER A 245 -5.08 1.91 26.56
CA SER A 245 -5.54 2.12 27.95
C SER A 245 -6.06 3.53 28.24
N SER A 246 -5.68 4.52 27.43
CA SER A 246 -6.17 5.89 27.57
C SER A 246 -6.08 6.69 26.28
N TYR A 247 -6.99 7.68 26.15
CA TYR A 247 -6.99 8.63 25.05
C TYR A 247 -5.65 9.37 24.91
N ALA A 248 -5.06 9.81 26.03
CA ALA A 248 -3.80 10.56 26.01
C ALA A 248 -2.64 9.71 25.48
N TYR A 249 -2.62 8.40 25.80
CA TYR A 249 -1.62 7.47 25.28
C TYR A 249 -1.82 7.21 23.81
N PHE A 250 -3.05 6.95 23.37
CA PHE A 250 -3.38 6.81 21.93
C PHE A 250 -3.03 8.06 21.12
N PHE A 251 -3.37 9.24 21.64
CA PHE A 251 -3.06 10.52 20.97
C PHE A 251 -1.54 10.70 20.75
N LYS A 252 -0.72 10.46 21.79
CA LYS A 252 0.75 10.54 21.70
C LYS A 252 1.30 9.50 20.73
N PHE A 253 0.80 8.27 20.80
CA PHE A 253 1.17 7.18 19.92
C PHE A 253 0.88 7.55 18.45
N PHE A 254 -0.36 7.89 18.14
CA PHE A 254 -0.79 8.21 16.78
C PHE A 254 0.01 9.39 16.20
N LYS A 255 0.14 10.49 16.97
CA LYS A 255 0.93 11.66 16.53
C LYS A 255 2.41 11.31 16.32
N LYS A 256 2.99 10.45 17.15
CA LYS A 256 4.38 9.97 16.97
C LYS A 256 4.54 9.17 15.69
N MET A 257 3.55 8.35 15.32
CA MET A 257 3.61 7.46 14.17
C MET A 257 3.28 8.19 12.85
N THR A 258 2.33 9.12 12.86
CA THR A 258 1.78 9.76 11.65
C THR A 258 2.23 11.22 11.45
N GLY A 259 2.78 11.84 12.49
CA GLY A 259 3.17 13.27 12.49
C GLY A 259 2.04 14.24 12.84
N ILE A 260 0.78 13.84 12.72
CA ILE A 260 -0.41 14.70 12.99
C ILE A 260 -1.32 14.07 14.05
N SER A 261 -2.23 14.86 14.61
CA SER A 261 -3.16 14.33 15.63
C SER A 261 -4.26 13.47 15.01
N PRO A 262 -4.83 12.49 15.76
CA PRO A 262 -5.94 11.67 15.27
C PRO A 262 -7.16 12.51 14.83
N SER A 263 -7.47 13.57 15.57
CA SER A 263 -8.59 14.48 15.25
C SER A 263 -8.35 15.26 13.95
N GLN A 264 -7.11 15.72 13.72
CA GLN A 264 -6.74 16.37 12.47
C GLN A 264 -6.79 15.41 11.31
N TYR A 265 -6.20 14.22 11.46
CA TYR A 265 -6.25 13.17 10.44
C TYR A 265 -7.69 12.84 10.03
N ARG A 266 -8.58 12.63 11.02
CA ARG A 266 -10.01 12.37 10.79
C ARG A 266 -10.68 13.50 10.00
N LYS A 267 -10.42 14.76 10.39
CA LYS A 267 -11.00 15.93 9.71
C LYS A 267 -10.58 16.03 8.24
N ASP A 268 -9.32 15.72 7.98
CA ASP A 268 -8.72 15.87 6.64
C ASP A 268 -9.09 14.69 5.71
N ASN A 269 -9.43 13.50 6.26
CA ASN A 269 -9.62 12.26 5.50
C ASN A 269 -11.01 11.62 5.69
N ALA A 270 -11.90 12.15 6.52
CA ALA A 270 -13.23 11.58 6.67
C ALA A 270 -14.01 11.71 5.36
N MET A 271 -14.43 10.58 4.78
CA MET A 271 -15.39 10.60 3.68
C MET A 271 -16.65 11.35 4.11
N PRO A 272 -17.18 12.30 3.30
CA PRO A 272 -18.48 12.89 3.60
C PRO A 272 -19.49 11.76 3.66
N LEU A 273 -20.14 11.59 4.81
CA LEU A 273 -21.27 10.68 4.97
C LEU A 273 -22.25 11.02 3.85
N SER A 274 -22.44 10.10 2.91
CA SER A 274 -23.48 10.21 1.90
C SER A 274 -24.79 10.47 2.64
N HIS A 275 -25.34 11.65 2.49
CA HIS A 275 -26.66 11.98 2.99
C HIS A 275 -27.63 10.98 2.35
N SER A 276 -28.11 10.04 3.15
CA SER A 276 -29.32 9.29 2.83
C SER A 276 -30.41 10.31 2.51
N PRO A 277 -31.08 10.25 1.37
CA PRO A 277 -32.18 11.16 1.09
C PRO A 277 -33.26 10.90 2.12
N SER A 278 -33.58 11.90 2.91
CA SER A 278 -34.70 11.89 3.86
C SER A 278 -35.99 11.58 3.10
N PRO A 279 -36.76 10.55 3.47
CA PRO A 279 -38.09 10.35 2.93
C PRO A 279 -39.03 11.27 3.72
N HIS A 280 -39.35 12.45 3.20
CA HIS A 280 -40.59 13.15 3.47
C HIS A 280 -40.56 14.60 2.96
N SER A 281 -41.21 14.81 1.81
CA SER A 281 -42.17 15.90 1.64
C SER A 281 -43.06 15.61 0.42
N LYS A 282 -44.10 14.83 0.72
CA LYS A 282 -45.33 14.94 -0.09
C LYS A 282 -46.12 16.13 0.43
N LYS A 283 -46.45 17.07 -0.43
CA LYS A 283 -47.59 18.03 -0.52
C LYS A 283 -47.16 19.11 -1.48
N GLY A 284 -47.90 19.46 -2.49
CA GLY A 284 -49.27 19.39 -2.76
C GLY A 284 -49.51 19.95 -4.16
N THR A 285 -50.47 19.41 -4.79
CA THR A 285 -51.51 19.89 -5.75
C THR A 285 -51.41 21.32 -6.29
N ALA A 286 -51.55 21.46 -7.62
CA ALA A 286 -52.51 22.25 -8.39
C ALA A 286 -51.96 22.40 -9.82
N ALA A 287 -52.52 21.85 -10.85
CA ALA A 287 -53.73 22.12 -11.59
C ALA A 287 -53.67 23.40 -12.45
N CYS A 288 -53.92 23.19 -13.74
CA CYS A 288 -54.42 24.13 -14.80
C CYS A 288 -53.41 25.20 -15.26
N VAL A 289 -53.17 25.36 -16.52
CA VAL A 289 -53.94 25.38 -17.78
C VAL A 289 -53.04 24.91 -18.92
#